data_e0106b84d808d543b436028760ced71a
#
_entry.id   e0106b84d808d543b436028760ced71a
#
_cell.length_a   1.000
_cell.length_b   1.000
_cell.length_c   1.000
_cell.angle_alpha   90.00
_cell.angle_beta   90.00
_cell.angle_gamma   90.00
#
_symmetry.space_group_name_H-M   'P 1'
#
loop_
_entity.id
_entity.type
_entity.pdbx_description
1 polymer ?
#
loop_
_entity_poly.entity_id
_entity_poly.type
_entity_poly.pdbx_seq_one_letter_code
_entity_poly.pdbx_strand_id
1 'polypeptide(L)'
;MCNIRILAAAFLMQVCVVANALEKNSTYVNYISKYNKIAVEEMRSNGVPASITLAQGLLESGAGLSELAQKSNNHFGIKCHKDWTGERVYHDDDKLQECFRKYNKPEESFVDHSLFLKKARYASLFTLDPTDYKGWAKGLKKCGYATEPRYAERLIDLIETYELYKYDQKTDIEEVVKTVQENQAVVETEKKYLTESSMGSIPVGPYHKIVKIKGRKAIEARKGDTYETLAKEFGMRPWELRWANRAKRSDTIEVGSPVYLRRW
;
A
#
# COMPACT_ATOMS: atom_id res chain seq x y z
N MET A 1 -48.67 -42.11 6.39
CA MET A 1 -48.05 -41.44 5.21
C MET A 1 -48.17 -39.96 5.40
N CYS A 2 -47.23 -39.32 5.99
CA CYS A 2 -47.15 -37.83 6.06
C CYS A 2 -45.75 -37.38 6.45
N ASN A 3 -45.20 -36.43 5.68
CA ASN A 3 -44.13 -35.48 6.02
C ASN A 3 -42.67 -35.94 6.07
N ILE A 4 -42.12 -36.20 4.87
CA ILE A 4 -40.65 -36.19 4.65
C ILE A 4 -40.23 -35.14 3.59
N ARG A 5 -41.01 -34.06 3.37
CA ARG A 5 -40.73 -33.09 2.31
C ARG A 5 -40.35 -31.66 2.78
N ILE A 6 -40.15 -31.42 4.08
CA ILE A 6 -39.90 -30.07 4.60
C ILE A 6 -38.46 -29.86 5.13
N LEU A 7 -37.64 -30.89 5.26
CA LEU A 7 -36.27 -30.77 5.80
C LEU A 7 -35.16 -30.61 4.76
N ALA A 8 -35.47 -30.66 3.46
CA ALA A 8 -34.47 -30.48 2.39
C ALA A 8 -34.29 -29.06 1.90
N ALA A 9 -35.18 -28.13 2.24
CA ALA A 9 -35.11 -26.73 1.77
C ALA A 9 -34.33 -25.77 2.67
N ALA A 10 -34.00 -26.18 3.90
CA ALA A 10 -33.30 -25.33 4.85
C ALA A 10 -31.77 -25.45 4.82
N PHE A 11 -31.22 -26.40 4.07
CA PHE A 11 -29.77 -26.68 4.03
C PHE A 11 -29.07 -26.06 2.78
N LEU A 12 -29.82 -25.48 1.85
CA LEU A 12 -29.26 -24.92 0.60
C LEU A 12 -29.09 -23.40 0.63
N MET A 13 -29.36 -22.73 1.75
CA MET A 13 -29.29 -21.26 1.84
C MET A 13 -28.11 -20.73 2.65
N GLN A 14 -27.14 -21.59 3.02
CA GLN A 14 -26.02 -21.23 3.90
C GLN A 14 -24.64 -21.29 3.26
N VAL A 15 -24.55 -21.38 1.94
CA VAL A 15 -23.26 -21.50 1.22
C VAL A 15 -22.95 -20.30 0.28
N CYS A 16 -23.69 -19.22 0.35
CA CYS A 16 -23.44 -18.03 -0.50
C CYS A 16 -22.97 -16.78 0.26
N VAL A 17 -22.27 -16.93 1.37
CA VAL A 17 -21.51 -15.85 1.99
C VAL A 17 -20.04 -16.24 2.05
N VAL A 18 -19.47 -16.69 0.97
CA VAL A 18 -18.02 -16.70 0.79
C VAL A 18 -17.67 -15.46 -0.01
N ALA A 19 -17.66 -14.37 0.72
CA ALA A 19 -16.64 -13.35 0.74
C ALA A 19 -15.92 -13.13 -0.61
N ASN A 20 -16.27 -12.07 -1.29
CA ASN A 20 -15.29 -11.24 -1.99
C ASN A 20 -14.32 -10.65 -0.97
N ALA A 21 -13.47 -11.48 -0.37
CA ALA A 21 -12.24 -11.01 0.24
C ALA A 21 -11.41 -10.47 -0.94
N LEU A 22 -11.41 -9.15 -1.13
CA LEU A 22 -10.49 -8.49 -2.02
C LEU A 22 -9.11 -8.98 -1.60
N GLU A 23 -8.47 -9.77 -2.48
CA GLU A 23 -7.15 -10.34 -2.20
C GLU A 23 -6.19 -9.18 -1.93
N LYS A 24 -5.79 -9.04 -0.66
CA LYS A 24 -4.92 -7.93 -0.21
C LYS A 24 -3.60 -8.03 -0.96
N ASN A 25 -3.10 -6.89 -1.46
CA ASN A 25 -1.83 -6.83 -2.17
C ASN A 25 -0.70 -7.30 -1.24
N SER A 26 -0.03 -8.39 -1.61
CA SER A 26 1.04 -9.01 -0.80
C SER A 26 2.21 -8.07 -0.50
N THR A 27 2.55 -7.17 -1.43
CA THR A 27 3.58 -6.14 -1.22
C THR A 27 3.20 -5.19 -0.09
N TYR A 28 1.93 -4.79 -0.04
CA TYR A 28 1.42 -3.91 1.02
C TYR A 28 1.36 -4.63 2.36
N VAL A 29 0.92 -5.88 2.38
CA VAL A 29 0.92 -6.73 3.58
C VAL A 29 2.35 -6.88 4.13
N ASN A 30 3.32 -7.16 3.28
CA ASN A 30 4.73 -7.29 3.67
C ASN A 30 5.29 -5.98 4.22
N TYR A 31 4.96 -4.84 3.60
CA TYR A 31 5.36 -3.52 4.10
C TYR A 31 4.79 -3.25 5.50
N ILE A 32 3.50 -3.48 5.69
CA ILE A 32 2.82 -3.31 6.97
C ILE A 32 3.47 -4.21 8.03
N SER A 33 3.68 -5.48 7.72
CA SER A 33 4.34 -6.42 8.62
C SER A 33 5.74 -5.96 9.05
N LYS A 34 6.50 -5.40 8.11
CA LYS A 34 7.87 -4.94 8.37
C LYS A 34 7.91 -3.69 9.24
N TYR A 35 6.95 -2.76 9.07
CA TYR A 35 7.05 -1.43 9.66
C TYR A 35 5.98 -1.11 10.71
N ASN A 36 5.08 -2.06 11.06
CA ASN A 36 4.05 -1.82 12.07
C ASN A 36 4.64 -1.46 13.45
N LYS A 37 5.70 -2.14 13.87
CA LYS A 37 6.33 -1.90 15.17
C LYS A 37 6.81 -0.46 15.30
N ILE A 38 7.60 0.02 14.33
CA ILE A 38 8.11 1.39 14.37
C ILE A 38 6.98 2.41 14.28
N ALA A 39 5.91 2.16 13.50
CA ALA A 39 4.77 3.05 13.43
C ALA A 39 4.04 3.17 14.79
N VAL A 40 3.89 2.06 15.52
CA VAL A 40 3.29 2.07 16.87
C VAL A 40 4.22 2.73 17.89
N GLU A 41 5.54 2.50 17.80
CA GLU A 41 6.54 3.18 18.65
C GLU A 41 6.51 4.70 18.44
N GLU A 42 6.41 5.14 17.18
CA GLU A 42 6.30 6.56 16.83
C GLU A 42 4.96 7.17 17.30
N MET A 43 3.87 6.44 17.22
CA MET A 43 2.59 6.87 17.79
C MET A 43 2.70 7.10 19.30
N ARG A 44 3.33 6.18 20.04
CA ARG A 44 3.53 6.32 21.50
C ARG A 44 4.43 7.49 21.86
N SER A 45 5.52 7.67 21.10
CA SER A 45 6.55 8.69 21.40
C SER A 45 6.15 10.07 20.90
N ASN A 46 5.44 10.15 19.78
CA ASN A 46 5.23 11.39 19.05
C ASN A 46 3.75 11.73 18.82
N GLY A 47 2.81 10.82 19.10
CA GLY A 47 1.37 11.06 19.05
C GLY A 47 0.76 11.02 17.63
N VAL A 48 1.51 10.60 16.62
CA VAL A 48 0.99 10.40 15.26
C VAL A 48 0.37 9.01 15.17
N PRO A 49 -0.90 8.84 14.77
CA PRO A 49 -1.52 7.52 14.66
C PRO A 49 -0.70 6.55 13.81
N ALA A 50 -0.53 5.32 14.30
CA ALA A 50 0.23 4.29 13.58
C ALA A 50 -0.41 3.97 12.23
N SER A 51 -1.74 3.96 12.16
CA SER A 51 -2.50 3.78 10.91
C SER A 51 -2.18 4.85 9.88
N ILE A 52 -2.09 6.10 10.29
CA ILE A 52 -1.73 7.24 9.43
C ILE A 52 -0.30 7.09 8.94
N THR A 53 0.65 6.80 9.84
CA THR A 53 2.06 6.59 9.48
C THR A 53 2.22 5.46 8.47
N LEU A 54 1.57 4.30 8.69
CA LEU A 54 1.62 3.17 7.75
C LEU A 54 0.98 3.50 6.40
N ALA A 55 -0.20 4.13 6.40
CA ALA A 55 -0.90 4.49 5.15
C ALA A 55 -0.10 5.51 4.33
N GLN A 56 0.50 6.52 4.98
CA GLN A 56 1.39 7.46 4.29
C GLN A 56 2.63 6.76 3.75
N GLY A 57 3.30 5.91 4.54
CA GLY A 57 4.44 5.15 4.08
C GLY A 57 4.14 4.26 2.87
N LEU A 58 3.00 3.57 2.86
CA LEU A 58 2.51 2.81 1.70
C LEU A 58 2.32 3.70 0.47
N LEU A 59 1.66 4.84 0.66
CA LEU A 59 1.25 5.73 -0.43
C LEU A 59 2.43 6.48 -1.03
N GLU A 60 3.28 7.10 -0.20
CA GLU A 60 4.37 7.97 -0.61
C GLU A 60 5.56 7.18 -1.19
N SER A 61 5.82 5.99 -0.65
CA SER A 61 6.97 5.17 -1.08
C SER A 61 6.60 4.07 -2.08
N GLY A 62 5.32 3.90 -2.43
CA GLY A 62 4.87 2.72 -3.17
C GLY A 62 5.21 1.44 -2.42
N ALA A 63 4.91 1.38 -1.11
CA ALA A 63 5.30 0.29 -0.21
C ALA A 63 6.82 0.04 -0.16
N GLY A 64 7.62 1.09 -0.19
CA GLY A 64 9.08 1.04 -0.16
C GLY A 64 9.74 0.67 -1.49
N LEU A 65 8.96 0.54 -2.56
CA LEU A 65 9.46 0.13 -3.88
C LEU A 65 9.72 1.30 -4.82
N SER A 66 9.39 2.54 -4.45
CA SER A 66 9.74 3.70 -5.27
C SER A 66 11.26 3.87 -5.37
N GLU A 67 11.73 4.41 -6.50
CA GLU A 67 13.16 4.67 -6.73
C GLU A 67 13.74 5.55 -5.61
N LEU A 68 13.00 6.58 -5.20
CA LEU A 68 13.41 7.46 -4.11
C LEU A 68 13.57 6.69 -2.79
N ALA A 69 12.57 5.89 -2.39
CA ALA A 69 12.64 5.13 -1.15
C ALA A 69 13.82 4.13 -1.15
N GLN A 70 14.07 3.46 -2.27
CA GLN A 70 15.16 2.50 -2.39
C GLN A 70 16.56 3.15 -2.33
N LYS A 71 16.71 4.35 -2.91
CA LYS A 71 18.00 5.06 -2.94
C LYS A 71 18.30 5.82 -1.66
N SER A 72 17.27 6.27 -0.94
CA SER A 72 17.41 7.19 0.17
C SER A 72 16.88 6.69 1.51
N ASN A 73 16.24 5.53 1.57
CA ASN A 73 15.47 5.06 2.73
C ASN A 73 14.39 6.07 3.21
N ASN A 74 13.98 6.98 2.33
CA ASN A 74 13.00 8.03 2.62
C ASN A 74 11.61 7.58 2.17
N HIS A 75 10.85 7.03 3.10
CA HIS A 75 9.54 6.44 2.82
C HIS A 75 8.40 7.47 2.77
N PHE A 76 8.67 8.72 3.11
CA PHE A 76 7.66 9.78 3.18
C PHE A 76 7.93 10.95 2.22
N GLY A 77 8.96 10.84 1.38
CA GLY A 77 9.30 11.90 0.43
C GLY A 77 9.66 13.22 1.12
N ILE A 78 10.32 13.18 2.28
CA ILE A 78 10.67 14.39 3.01
C ILE A 78 11.77 15.12 2.26
N LYS A 79 11.45 16.33 1.78
CA LYS A 79 12.39 17.21 1.06
C LYS A 79 13.41 17.84 2.02
N CYS A 80 14.59 18.16 1.51
CA CYS A 80 15.57 18.93 2.26
C CYS A 80 14.99 20.32 2.53
N HIS A 81 14.95 20.70 3.80
CA HIS A 81 14.67 22.06 4.23
C HIS A 81 16.00 22.73 4.62
N LYS A 82 15.96 24.04 4.92
CA LYS A 82 17.16 24.84 5.24
C LYS A 82 17.95 24.29 6.45
N ASP A 83 17.26 23.60 7.33
CA ASP A 83 17.76 23.00 8.58
C ASP A 83 18.32 21.57 8.41
N TRP A 84 18.25 20.99 7.21
CA TRP A 84 18.75 19.65 6.97
C TRP A 84 20.26 19.62 6.71
N THR A 85 21.01 18.98 7.59
CA THR A 85 22.47 18.82 7.54
C THR A 85 22.93 17.40 7.16
N GLY A 86 22.00 16.43 7.09
CA GLY A 86 22.28 15.04 6.76
C GLY A 86 22.54 14.79 5.25
N GLU A 87 22.70 13.52 4.88
CA GLU A 87 22.87 13.10 3.50
C GLU A 87 21.65 13.47 2.63
N ARG A 88 21.88 13.59 1.33
CA ARG A 88 20.91 14.08 0.36
C ARG A 88 20.88 13.20 -0.86
N VAL A 89 19.70 13.13 -1.48
CA VAL A 89 19.52 12.55 -2.82
C VAL A 89 18.70 13.53 -3.65
N TYR A 90 18.97 13.59 -4.94
CA TYR A 90 18.22 14.41 -5.87
C TYR A 90 17.34 13.52 -6.73
N HIS A 91 16.08 13.88 -6.85
CA HIS A 91 15.08 13.14 -7.61
C HIS A 91 14.10 14.09 -8.28
N ASP A 92 13.63 13.72 -9.47
CA ASP A 92 12.62 14.50 -10.20
C ASP A 92 11.24 14.17 -9.61
N ASP A 93 10.58 15.19 -9.06
CA ASP A 93 9.23 15.11 -8.51
C ASP A 93 8.36 16.20 -9.14
N ASP A 94 7.84 17.15 -8.38
CA ASP A 94 7.13 18.33 -8.92
C ASP A 94 8.04 19.21 -9.78
N LYS A 95 9.32 19.24 -9.45
CA LYS A 95 10.39 19.91 -10.18
C LYS A 95 11.54 18.96 -10.46
N LEU A 96 12.36 19.31 -11.46
CA LEU A 96 13.59 18.59 -11.74
C LEU A 96 14.59 18.77 -10.60
N GLN A 97 15.30 17.69 -10.25
CA GLN A 97 16.40 17.69 -9.28
C GLN A 97 16.02 18.26 -7.91
N GLU A 98 14.83 17.94 -7.39
CA GLU A 98 14.47 18.30 -6.04
C GLU A 98 15.30 17.53 -5.01
N CYS A 99 15.66 18.22 -3.92
CA CYS A 99 16.46 17.66 -2.86
C CYS A 99 15.60 16.91 -1.85
N PHE A 100 15.89 15.63 -1.62
CA PHE A 100 15.26 14.81 -0.60
C PHE A 100 16.26 14.36 0.45
N ARG A 101 15.80 14.21 1.70
CA ARG A 101 16.59 13.66 2.80
C ARG A 101 16.94 12.21 2.50
N LYS A 102 18.18 11.82 2.84
CA LYS A 102 18.63 10.43 2.78
C LYS A 102 18.98 9.95 4.17
N TYR A 103 18.58 8.72 4.47
CA TYR A 103 18.77 8.08 5.78
C TYR A 103 19.60 6.80 5.62
N ASN A 104 20.25 6.37 6.72
CA ASN A 104 21.03 5.14 6.73
C ASN A 104 20.14 3.90 6.71
N LYS A 105 18.94 4.00 7.31
CA LYS A 105 17.93 2.94 7.35
C LYS A 105 16.51 3.52 7.28
N PRO A 106 15.53 2.77 6.79
CA PRO A 106 14.15 3.23 6.63
C PRO A 106 13.53 3.77 7.93
N GLU A 107 13.81 3.15 9.07
CA GLU A 107 13.25 3.51 10.37
C GLU A 107 13.53 4.97 10.74
N GLU A 108 14.68 5.51 10.32
CA GLU A 108 15.03 6.92 10.56
C GLU A 108 14.05 7.87 9.83
N SER A 109 13.52 7.45 8.68
CA SER A 109 12.50 8.23 7.98
C SER A 109 11.15 8.24 8.71
N PHE A 110 10.81 7.18 9.45
CA PHE A 110 9.60 7.13 10.27
C PHE A 110 9.69 8.10 11.46
N VAL A 111 10.85 8.12 12.13
CA VAL A 111 11.12 9.09 13.22
C VAL A 111 11.04 10.51 12.69
N ASP A 112 11.72 10.80 11.58
CA ASP A 112 11.75 12.14 11.00
C ASP A 112 10.37 12.59 10.48
N HIS A 113 9.57 11.67 9.95
CA HIS A 113 8.18 11.93 9.58
C HIS A 113 7.34 12.36 10.78
N SER A 114 7.46 11.67 11.91
CA SER A 114 6.75 12.05 13.12
C SER A 114 7.16 13.44 13.60
N LEU A 115 8.45 13.76 13.58
CA LEU A 115 8.97 15.08 13.92
C LEU A 115 8.52 16.15 12.90
N PHE A 116 8.45 15.81 11.62
CA PHE A 116 7.93 16.69 10.56
C PHE A 116 6.48 17.07 10.82
N LEU A 117 5.63 16.15 11.27
CA LEU A 117 4.24 16.41 11.61
C LEU A 117 4.06 17.22 12.91
N LYS A 118 5.09 17.34 13.76
CA LYS A 118 5.06 18.24 14.94
C LYS A 118 5.23 19.72 14.57
N LYS A 119 5.50 20.08 13.33
CA LYS A 119 5.58 21.48 12.89
C LYS A 119 4.25 22.20 13.12
N ALA A 120 4.33 23.50 13.43
CA ALA A 120 3.17 24.34 13.78
C ALA A 120 1.97 24.25 12.82
N ARG A 121 2.22 24.05 11.52
CA ARG A 121 1.16 23.90 10.50
C ARG A 121 0.25 22.69 10.72
N TYR A 122 0.73 21.67 11.43
CA TYR A 122 0.02 20.41 11.75
C TYR A 122 -0.47 20.35 13.19
N ALA A 123 -0.22 21.38 14.01
CA ALA A 123 -0.53 21.35 15.46
C ALA A 123 -1.99 21.01 15.77
N SER A 124 -2.93 21.43 14.91
CA SER A 124 -4.34 21.11 15.07
C SER A 124 -4.67 19.62 14.97
N LEU A 125 -3.83 18.81 14.34
CA LEU A 125 -4.04 17.36 14.24
C LEU A 125 -3.91 16.69 15.60
N PHE A 126 -3.03 17.17 16.45
CA PHE A 126 -2.77 16.62 17.77
C PHE A 126 -3.84 16.95 18.82
N THR A 127 -4.90 17.68 18.44
CA THR A 127 -6.11 17.86 19.24
C THR A 127 -7.18 16.79 18.93
N LEU A 128 -6.97 15.98 17.89
CA LEU A 128 -7.85 14.88 17.54
C LEU A 128 -7.53 13.64 18.40
N ASP A 129 -8.54 12.78 18.56
CA ASP A 129 -8.30 11.47 19.16
C ASP A 129 -7.32 10.67 18.27
N PRO A 130 -6.30 10.03 18.83
CA PRO A 130 -5.36 9.21 18.07
C PRO A 130 -6.01 8.08 17.26
N THR A 131 -7.21 7.63 17.64
CA THR A 131 -7.98 6.63 16.89
C THR A 131 -8.87 7.22 15.79
N ASP A 132 -9.01 8.55 15.71
CA ASP A 132 -9.76 9.23 14.65
C ASP A 132 -8.91 9.40 13.39
N TYR A 133 -8.52 8.28 12.77
CA TYR A 133 -7.75 8.30 11.54
C TYR A 133 -8.45 9.07 10.40
N LYS A 134 -9.79 9.14 10.40
CA LYS A 134 -10.56 9.90 9.38
C LYS A 134 -10.37 11.40 9.56
N GLY A 135 -10.42 11.86 10.79
CA GLY A 135 -10.12 13.26 11.14
C GLY A 135 -8.68 13.60 10.81
N TRP A 136 -7.73 12.73 11.14
CA TRP A 136 -6.32 12.89 10.82
C TRP A 136 -6.07 12.97 9.30
N ALA A 137 -6.62 12.06 8.50
CA ALA A 137 -6.44 12.05 7.05
C ALA A 137 -6.97 13.34 6.40
N LYS A 138 -8.19 13.77 6.77
CA LYS A 138 -8.79 15.03 6.31
C LYS A 138 -7.99 16.24 6.78
N GLY A 139 -7.52 16.21 8.01
CA GLY A 139 -6.71 17.27 8.60
C GLY A 139 -5.36 17.42 7.90
N LEU A 140 -4.66 16.33 7.57
CA LEU A 140 -3.43 16.33 6.78
C LEU A 140 -3.64 17.03 5.43
N LYS A 141 -4.71 16.67 4.72
CA LYS A 141 -5.08 17.34 3.46
C LYS A 141 -5.34 18.83 3.66
N LYS A 142 -6.12 19.20 4.69
CA LYS A 142 -6.41 20.61 5.03
C LYS A 142 -5.16 21.41 5.37
N CYS A 143 -4.21 20.79 6.08
CA CYS A 143 -2.90 21.37 6.40
C CYS A 143 -1.95 21.43 5.20
N GLY A 144 -2.35 20.94 4.02
CA GLY A 144 -1.55 20.98 2.81
C GLY A 144 -0.35 20.01 2.82
N TYR A 145 -0.53 18.82 3.40
CA TYR A 145 0.49 17.77 3.33
C TYR A 145 0.70 17.32 1.87
N ALA A 146 -0.39 17.17 1.13
CA ALA A 146 -0.37 16.82 -0.29
C ALA A 146 -1.31 17.72 -1.10
N THR A 147 -0.96 17.95 -2.37
CA THR A 147 -1.76 18.74 -3.32
C THR A 147 -2.91 17.94 -3.91
N GLU A 148 -2.77 16.60 -3.99
CA GLU A 148 -3.76 15.71 -4.59
C GLU A 148 -5.16 15.87 -3.95
N PRO A 149 -6.23 16.14 -4.73
CA PRO A 149 -7.57 16.34 -4.19
C PRO A 149 -8.11 15.18 -3.35
N ARG A 150 -7.81 13.94 -3.76
CA ARG A 150 -8.29 12.71 -3.12
C ARG A 150 -7.32 12.10 -2.11
N TYR A 151 -6.38 12.88 -1.60
CA TYR A 151 -5.37 12.39 -0.67
C TYR A 151 -5.96 11.76 0.59
N ALA A 152 -6.93 12.45 1.21
CA ALA A 152 -7.57 11.97 2.42
C ALA A 152 -8.33 10.65 2.20
N GLU A 153 -9.09 10.56 1.11
CA GLU A 153 -9.82 9.34 0.75
C GLU A 153 -8.87 8.17 0.50
N ARG A 154 -7.75 8.41 -0.19
CA ARG A 154 -6.74 7.36 -0.43
C ARG A 154 -6.12 6.84 0.86
N LEU A 155 -5.83 7.70 1.84
CA LEU A 155 -5.37 7.26 3.14
C LEU A 155 -6.43 6.43 3.86
N ILE A 156 -7.68 6.90 3.89
CA ILE A 156 -8.80 6.20 4.52
C ILE A 156 -9.01 4.83 3.86
N ASP A 157 -9.02 4.76 2.52
CA ASP A 157 -9.17 3.51 1.77
C ASP A 157 -8.07 2.50 2.13
N LEU A 158 -6.82 2.94 2.27
CA LEU A 158 -5.70 2.09 2.70
C LEU A 158 -5.89 1.60 4.14
N ILE A 159 -6.24 2.52 5.04
CA ILE A 159 -6.44 2.20 6.46
C ILE A 159 -7.56 1.17 6.63
N GLU A 160 -8.68 1.35 5.93
CA GLU A 160 -9.83 0.44 6.02
C GLU A 160 -9.56 -0.91 5.32
N THR A 161 -8.96 -0.89 4.12
CA THR A 161 -8.65 -2.12 3.36
C THR A 161 -7.69 -3.04 4.10
N TYR A 162 -6.66 -2.46 4.72
CA TYR A 162 -5.64 -3.22 5.44
C TYR A 162 -5.87 -3.24 6.95
N GLU A 163 -6.97 -2.68 7.43
CA GLU A 163 -7.38 -2.64 8.85
C GLU A 163 -6.31 -1.99 9.74
N LEU A 164 -5.60 -0.98 9.21
CA LEU A 164 -4.48 -0.34 9.91
C LEU A 164 -4.90 0.34 11.22
N TYR A 165 -6.17 0.73 11.35
CA TYR A 165 -6.75 1.30 12.58
C TYR A 165 -6.57 0.40 13.81
N LYS A 166 -6.32 -0.89 13.63
CA LYS A 166 -6.03 -1.82 14.73
C LYS A 166 -4.74 -1.47 15.46
N TYR A 167 -3.78 -0.86 14.75
CA TYR A 167 -2.51 -0.42 15.34
C TYR A 167 -2.62 0.85 16.18
N ASP A 168 -3.74 1.60 16.09
CA ASP A 168 -3.97 2.81 16.89
C ASP A 168 -4.56 2.49 18.27
N GLN A 169 -4.99 1.26 18.49
CA GLN A 169 -5.55 0.83 19.75
C GLN A 169 -4.43 0.62 20.78
N LYS A 170 -4.70 0.92 22.04
CA LYS A 170 -3.74 0.75 23.16
C LYS A 170 -3.46 -0.72 23.54
N THR A 171 -3.74 -1.66 22.67
CA THR A 171 -3.46 -3.09 22.88
C THR A 171 -1.94 -3.32 22.91
N ASP A 172 -1.49 -4.24 23.76
CA ASP A 172 -0.07 -4.59 23.84
C ASP A 172 0.47 -4.98 22.46
N ILE A 173 1.57 -4.31 22.09
CA ILE A 173 2.22 -4.51 20.77
C ILE A 173 2.51 -5.99 20.53
N GLU A 174 2.85 -6.74 21.57
CA GLU A 174 3.15 -8.16 21.49
C GLU A 174 1.95 -8.99 21.02
N GLU A 175 0.74 -8.67 21.47
CA GLU A 175 -0.48 -9.37 21.07
C GLU A 175 -0.87 -9.07 19.61
N VAL A 176 -0.79 -7.80 19.21
CA VAL A 176 -1.06 -7.40 17.81
C VAL A 176 -0.02 -7.96 16.86
N VAL A 177 1.26 -7.93 17.23
CA VAL A 177 2.35 -8.48 16.43
C VAL A 177 2.25 -10.00 16.35
N LYS A 178 1.89 -10.68 17.44
CA LYS A 178 1.68 -12.13 17.47
C LYS A 178 0.54 -12.53 16.55
N THR A 179 -0.59 -11.84 16.60
CA THR A 179 -1.75 -12.10 15.73
C THR A 179 -1.42 -11.91 14.24
N VAL A 180 -0.61 -10.89 13.91
CA VAL A 180 -0.18 -10.64 12.53
C VAL A 180 0.82 -11.70 12.06
N GLN A 181 1.74 -12.15 12.92
CA GLN A 181 2.68 -13.22 12.61
C GLN A 181 1.98 -14.60 12.47
N GLU A 182 1.01 -14.90 13.31
CA GLU A 182 0.18 -16.09 13.21
C GLU A 182 -0.62 -16.12 11.90
N ASN A 183 -1.21 -15.00 11.50
CA ASN A 183 -1.92 -14.87 10.22
C ASN A 183 -0.97 -15.02 9.01
N GLN A 184 0.28 -14.55 9.11
CA GLN A 184 1.28 -14.76 8.06
C GLN A 184 1.76 -16.20 7.98
N ALA A 185 1.95 -16.88 9.11
CA ALA A 185 2.31 -18.29 9.14
C ALA A 185 1.19 -19.17 8.53
N VAL A 186 -0.08 -18.79 8.76
CA VAL A 186 -1.23 -19.46 8.13
C VAL A 186 -1.22 -19.26 6.62
N VAL A 187 -0.98 -18.03 6.14
CA VAL A 187 -0.89 -17.70 4.70
C VAL A 187 0.30 -18.41 4.04
N GLU A 188 1.45 -18.50 4.71
CA GLU A 188 2.61 -19.27 4.20
C GLU A 188 2.36 -20.77 4.20
N THR A 189 1.65 -21.28 5.21
CA THR A 189 1.27 -22.70 5.29
C THR A 189 0.26 -23.05 4.20
N GLU A 190 -0.76 -22.20 3.98
CA GLU A 190 -1.71 -22.36 2.88
C GLU A 190 -1.02 -22.25 1.51
N LYS A 191 -0.08 -21.32 1.36
CA LYS A 191 0.74 -21.22 0.16
C LYS A 191 1.59 -22.45 -0.10
N LYS A 192 2.14 -23.08 0.96
CA LYS A 192 2.88 -24.32 0.87
C LYS A 192 1.96 -25.51 0.51
N TYR A 193 0.78 -25.57 1.10
CA TYR A 193 -0.24 -26.60 0.76
C TYR A 193 -0.74 -26.45 -0.68
N LEU A 194 -0.94 -25.22 -1.16
CA LEU A 194 -1.34 -24.95 -2.55
C LEU A 194 -0.23 -25.28 -3.56
N THR A 195 1.04 -25.12 -3.18
CA THR A 195 2.17 -25.50 -4.04
C THR A 195 2.42 -27.01 -4.07
N GLU A 196 2.07 -27.72 -3.03
CA GLU A 196 2.18 -29.20 -2.97
C GLU A 196 0.97 -29.91 -3.60
N SER A 197 -0.21 -29.28 -3.64
CA SER A 197 -1.47 -29.87 -4.12
C SER A 197 -1.85 -29.55 -5.57
N SER A 198 -1.14 -28.66 -6.25
CA SER A 198 -1.41 -28.31 -7.65
C SER A 198 -0.19 -28.49 -8.53
N MET A 199 -0.02 -29.70 -9.05
CA MET A 199 0.66 -29.91 -10.34
C MET A 199 -0.19 -29.31 -11.46
N GLY A 200 -0.19 -27.97 -11.53
CA GLY A 200 -0.87 -27.20 -12.54
C GLY A 200 -0.32 -25.76 -12.46
N SER A 201 0.79 -25.53 -13.14
CA SER A 201 1.59 -24.33 -13.14
C SER A 201 0.79 -23.05 -13.38
N ILE A 202 0.62 -22.23 -12.34
CA ILE A 202 0.51 -20.79 -12.52
C ILE A 202 1.88 -20.22 -12.12
N PRO A 203 2.65 -19.66 -13.04
CA PRO A 203 3.93 -19.06 -12.70
C PRO A 203 3.70 -17.78 -11.92
N VAL A 204 3.87 -17.82 -10.61
CA VAL A 204 4.11 -16.63 -9.80
C VAL A 204 5.53 -16.18 -10.13
N GLY A 205 5.68 -15.45 -11.23
CA GLY A 205 6.94 -14.84 -11.62
C GLY A 205 7.18 -13.54 -10.88
N PRO A 206 8.43 -13.09 -10.78
CA PRO A 206 8.77 -11.84 -10.11
C PRO A 206 8.02 -10.67 -10.76
N TYR A 207 7.63 -9.69 -9.94
CA TYR A 207 6.98 -8.45 -10.37
C TYR A 207 7.65 -7.82 -11.59
N HIS A 208 6.88 -7.14 -12.43
CA HIS A 208 7.40 -6.47 -13.61
C HIS A 208 8.30 -5.31 -13.23
N LYS A 209 9.49 -5.28 -13.83
CA LYS A 209 10.41 -4.15 -13.66
C LYS A 209 9.88 -2.95 -14.44
N ILE A 210 9.70 -1.83 -13.76
CA ILE A 210 9.31 -0.57 -14.42
C ILE A 210 10.55 -0.02 -15.14
N VAL A 211 10.37 0.25 -16.43
CA VAL A 211 11.37 0.88 -17.29
C VAL A 211 10.84 2.21 -17.86
N LYS A 212 11.74 3.10 -18.27
CA LYS A 212 11.35 4.33 -18.98
C LYS A 212 11.52 4.12 -20.49
N ILE A 213 10.44 4.20 -21.26
CA ILE A 213 10.45 4.14 -22.72
C ILE A 213 9.92 5.47 -23.25
N LYS A 214 10.75 6.23 -23.96
CA LYS A 214 10.43 7.57 -24.46
C LYS A 214 9.90 8.50 -23.36
N GLY A 215 10.53 8.48 -22.19
CA GLY A 215 10.15 9.31 -21.03
C GLY A 215 8.94 8.82 -20.23
N ARG A 216 8.25 7.76 -20.67
CA ARG A 216 7.06 7.20 -20.01
C ARG A 216 7.40 5.96 -19.21
N LYS A 217 6.79 5.78 -18.04
CA LYS A 217 6.87 4.53 -17.28
C LYS A 217 6.14 3.41 -18.04
N ALA A 218 6.83 2.31 -18.26
CA ALA A 218 6.29 1.12 -18.92
C ALA A 218 6.87 -0.15 -18.28
N ILE A 219 6.25 -1.27 -18.55
CA ILE A 219 6.79 -2.62 -18.27
C ILE A 219 6.85 -3.40 -19.58
N GLU A 220 7.68 -4.43 -19.60
CA GLU A 220 7.68 -5.41 -20.68
C GLU A 220 6.71 -6.54 -20.34
N ALA A 221 5.77 -6.79 -21.24
CA ALA A 221 4.72 -7.79 -21.04
C ALA A 221 5.27 -9.22 -21.10
N ARG A 222 4.76 -10.08 -20.24
CA ARG A 222 5.14 -11.50 -20.11
C ARG A 222 3.98 -12.40 -20.54
N LYS A 223 4.28 -13.68 -20.73
CA LYS A 223 3.27 -14.68 -21.05
C LYS A 223 2.26 -14.78 -19.89
N GLY A 224 0.99 -14.60 -20.19
CA GLY A 224 -0.11 -14.64 -19.20
C GLY A 224 -0.54 -13.27 -18.68
N ASP A 225 0.13 -12.19 -19.09
CA ASP A 225 -0.30 -10.84 -18.72
C ASP A 225 -1.59 -10.44 -19.39
N THR A 226 -2.46 -9.82 -18.61
CA THR A 226 -3.68 -9.17 -19.08
C THR A 226 -3.75 -7.75 -18.52
N TYR A 227 -4.58 -6.89 -19.13
CA TYR A 227 -4.80 -5.56 -18.59
C TYR A 227 -5.37 -5.60 -17.15
N GLU A 228 -6.10 -6.66 -16.81
CA GLU A 228 -6.66 -6.88 -15.49
C GLU A 228 -5.56 -7.24 -14.46
N THR A 229 -4.69 -8.21 -14.81
CA THR A 229 -3.60 -8.66 -13.91
C THR A 229 -2.57 -7.56 -13.70
N LEU A 230 -2.16 -6.87 -14.77
CA LEU A 230 -1.21 -5.77 -14.68
C LEU A 230 -1.80 -4.54 -13.96
N ALA A 231 -3.06 -4.21 -14.21
CA ALA A 231 -3.71 -3.12 -13.49
C ALA A 231 -3.77 -3.40 -11.98
N LYS A 232 -4.05 -4.65 -11.59
CA LYS A 232 -4.01 -5.09 -10.19
C LYS A 232 -2.61 -4.96 -9.60
N GLU A 233 -1.57 -5.41 -10.33
CA GLU A 233 -0.17 -5.32 -9.90
C GLU A 233 0.28 -3.88 -9.62
N PHE A 234 -0.13 -2.93 -10.47
CA PHE A 234 0.29 -1.52 -10.36
C PHE A 234 -0.74 -0.61 -9.67
N GLY A 235 -1.75 -1.17 -8.99
CA GLY A 235 -2.75 -0.41 -8.26
C GLY A 235 -3.59 0.52 -9.16
N MET A 236 -3.78 0.15 -10.43
CA MET A 236 -4.55 0.89 -11.43
C MET A 236 -5.89 0.19 -11.69
N ARG A 237 -6.85 0.92 -12.24
CA ARG A 237 -8.06 0.29 -12.77
C ARG A 237 -7.77 -0.25 -14.19
N PRO A 238 -8.33 -1.41 -14.60
CA PRO A 238 -8.07 -1.98 -15.91
C PRO A 238 -8.34 -1.03 -17.08
N TRP A 239 -9.38 -0.19 -16.97
CA TRP A 239 -9.69 0.81 -18.00
C TRP A 239 -8.65 1.93 -18.07
N GLU A 240 -8.02 2.33 -16.95
CA GLU A 240 -6.94 3.34 -16.92
C GLU A 240 -5.70 2.81 -17.65
N LEU A 241 -5.35 1.53 -17.41
CA LEU A 241 -4.23 0.90 -18.07
C LEU A 241 -4.50 0.72 -19.58
N ARG A 242 -5.70 0.27 -19.96
CA ARG A 242 -6.12 0.20 -21.37
C ARG A 242 -6.06 1.56 -22.05
N TRP A 243 -6.56 2.58 -21.39
CA TRP A 243 -6.54 3.95 -21.92
C TRP A 243 -5.11 4.48 -22.11
N ALA A 244 -4.20 4.21 -21.14
CA ALA A 244 -2.78 4.57 -21.26
C ALA A 244 -2.10 3.92 -22.47
N ASN A 245 -2.60 2.76 -22.91
CA ASN A 245 -2.09 1.98 -24.03
C ASN A 245 -2.93 2.09 -25.30
N ARG A 246 -3.98 2.92 -25.32
CA ARG A 246 -4.94 3.06 -26.41
C ARG A 246 -5.63 1.73 -26.79
N ALA A 247 -5.75 0.82 -25.81
CA ALA A 247 -6.29 -0.52 -26.03
C ALA A 247 -7.81 -0.56 -25.84
N LYS A 248 -8.50 -1.32 -26.68
CA LYS A 248 -9.93 -1.63 -26.57
C LYS A 248 -10.13 -2.74 -25.52
N ARG A 249 -11.40 -2.99 -25.14
CA ARG A 249 -11.73 -4.03 -24.16
C ARG A 249 -11.40 -5.44 -24.65
N SER A 250 -11.44 -5.66 -25.98
CA SER A 250 -11.13 -6.92 -26.64
C SER A 250 -9.64 -7.16 -26.89
N ASP A 251 -8.80 -6.14 -26.71
CA ASP A 251 -7.39 -6.25 -27.08
C ASP A 251 -6.62 -7.06 -26.04
N THR A 252 -5.76 -7.95 -26.50
CA THR A 252 -4.82 -8.73 -25.72
C THR A 252 -3.45 -8.06 -25.71
N ILE A 253 -2.62 -8.45 -24.77
CA ILE A 253 -1.25 -7.94 -24.63
C ILE A 253 -0.31 -8.95 -25.29
N GLU A 254 0.54 -8.47 -26.21
CA GLU A 254 1.58 -9.29 -26.83
C GLU A 254 2.79 -9.43 -25.90
N VAL A 255 3.32 -10.64 -25.77
CA VAL A 255 4.52 -10.91 -24.98
C VAL A 255 5.72 -10.12 -25.51
N GLY A 256 6.45 -9.46 -24.63
CA GLY A 256 7.58 -8.59 -24.98
C GLY A 256 7.19 -7.18 -25.40
N SER A 257 5.89 -6.89 -25.56
CA SER A 257 5.44 -5.52 -25.88
C SER A 257 5.51 -4.60 -24.65
N PRO A 258 5.76 -3.29 -24.87
CA PRO A 258 5.74 -2.32 -23.79
C PRO A 258 4.31 -1.97 -23.38
N VAL A 259 3.98 -2.15 -22.09
CA VAL A 259 2.72 -1.70 -21.52
C VAL A 259 2.97 -0.46 -20.66
N TYR A 260 2.42 0.67 -21.06
CA TYR A 260 2.59 1.95 -20.40
C TYR A 260 1.68 2.08 -19.18
N LEU A 261 2.24 2.48 -18.04
CA LEU A 261 1.52 2.55 -16.77
C LEU A 261 0.74 3.87 -16.56
N ARG A 262 1.12 4.94 -17.27
CA ARG A 262 0.40 6.23 -17.22
C ARG A 262 0.38 6.89 -18.60
N ARG A 263 -0.67 7.65 -18.87
CA ARG A 263 -0.69 8.62 -19.94
C ARG A 263 -0.02 9.90 -19.46
N TRP A 264 0.63 10.60 -20.36
CA TRP A 264 1.36 11.87 -20.23
C TRP A 264 1.04 12.69 -18.99
#